data_1a7f73065f1ad7d21f1d2417d8c15796
#
_entry.id   1a7f73065f1ad7d21f1d2417d8c15796
#
_cell.length_a   1.000
_cell.length_b   1.000
_cell.length_c   1.000
_cell.angle_alpha   90.00
_cell.angle_beta   90.00
_cell.angle_gamma   90.00
#
_symmetry.space_group_name_H-M   'P 1'
#
loop_
_entity.id
_entity.type
_entity.pdbx_description
1 polymer ?
#
loop_
_entity_poly.entity_id
_entity_poly.type
_entity_poly.pdbx_seq_one_letter_code
_entity_poly.pdbx_strand_id
1 'polypeptide(L)'
;MKKSEVFERVQAICEAHNLPAEVVAQLNELLEPKNAGRSFNWDDIVRKDDNGNVIEMQCALSGVWLPADSLHFYASRDGKGVVGTDGVLLQKVSKQGENARKAYQKAYNASKNALMDDVLNGVISNEEAKAKLEELNASGPDYSVVKPLTGETSTETEAEAEVEAPKKGKKGKKALEPSAY
;
A
#
# COMPACT_ATOMS: atom_id res chain seq x y z
N MET A 1 9.61 -11.22 -18.57
CA MET A 1 9.01 -10.86 -19.86
C MET A 1 8.60 -9.41 -19.82
N LYS A 2 9.00 -8.57 -20.76
CA LYS A 2 8.60 -7.16 -20.84
C LYS A 2 7.14 -7.10 -21.32
N LYS A 3 6.36 -6.11 -20.84
CA LYS A 3 4.94 -5.98 -21.23
C LYS A 3 4.73 -5.87 -22.74
N SER A 4 5.66 -5.25 -23.48
CA SER A 4 5.66 -5.18 -24.94
C SER A 4 5.74 -6.55 -25.60
N GLU A 5 6.53 -7.46 -25.05
CA GLU A 5 6.68 -8.84 -25.57
C GLU A 5 5.40 -9.68 -25.41
N VAL A 6 4.64 -9.43 -24.32
CA VAL A 6 3.33 -10.09 -24.12
C VAL A 6 2.32 -9.59 -25.15
N PHE A 7 2.26 -8.28 -25.38
CA PHE A 7 1.36 -7.67 -26.34
C PHE A 7 1.62 -8.17 -27.76
N GLU A 8 2.88 -8.15 -28.20
CA GLU A 8 3.29 -8.66 -29.52
C GLU A 8 2.96 -10.15 -29.70
N ARG A 9 3.16 -10.97 -28.65
CA ARG A 9 2.79 -12.39 -28.69
C ARG A 9 1.29 -12.62 -28.79
N VAL A 10 0.50 -11.84 -28.07
CA VAL A 10 -0.97 -11.94 -28.14
C VAL A 10 -1.47 -11.52 -29.51
N GLN A 11 -0.95 -10.46 -30.10
CA GLN A 11 -1.29 -10.06 -31.47
C GLN A 11 -0.95 -11.16 -32.48
N ALA A 12 0.26 -11.73 -32.39
CA ALA A 12 0.66 -12.84 -33.27
C ALA A 12 -0.26 -14.07 -33.16
N ILE A 13 -0.73 -14.39 -31.93
CA ILE A 13 -1.71 -15.47 -31.71
C ILE A 13 -3.06 -15.11 -32.33
N CYS A 14 -3.54 -13.88 -32.16
CA CYS A 14 -4.79 -13.42 -32.75
C CYS A 14 -4.78 -13.51 -34.28
N GLU A 15 -3.68 -13.13 -34.93
CA GLU A 15 -3.47 -13.21 -36.36
C GLU A 15 -3.39 -14.67 -36.84
N ALA A 16 -2.62 -15.53 -36.15
CA ALA A 16 -2.44 -16.93 -36.50
C ALA A 16 -3.76 -17.73 -36.43
N HIS A 17 -4.69 -17.33 -35.55
CA HIS A 17 -5.96 -18.02 -35.37
C HIS A 17 -7.16 -17.29 -36.02
N ASN A 18 -6.91 -16.24 -36.82
CA ASN A 18 -7.96 -15.45 -37.50
C ASN A 18 -9.12 -15.07 -36.56
N LEU A 19 -8.79 -14.57 -35.36
CA LEU A 19 -9.82 -14.19 -34.39
C LEU A 19 -10.68 -13.03 -34.91
N PRO A 20 -12.00 -13.02 -34.62
CA PRO A 20 -12.87 -11.92 -35.00
C PRO A 20 -12.34 -10.59 -34.45
N ALA A 21 -12.46 -9.51 -35.21
CA ALA A 21 -11.97 -8.17 -34.85
C ALA A 21 -12.50 -7.67 -33.50
N GLU A 22 -13.72 -8.05 -33.14
CA GLU A 22 -14.31 -7.73 -31.83
C GLU A 22 -13.56 -8.39 -30.66
N VAL A 23 -13.13 -9.65 -30.84
CA VAL A 23 -12.36 -10.38 -29.82
C VAL A 23 -10.97 -9.78 -29.66
N VAL A 24 -10.36 -9.41 -30.78
CA VAL A 24 -9.05 -8.73 -30.78
C VAL A 24 -9.14 -7.36 -30.08
N ALA A 25 -10.19 -6.61 -30.33
CA ALA A 25 -10.44 -5.33 -29.66
C ALA A 25 -10.61 -5.49 -28.14
N GLN A 26 -11.40 -6.47 -27.69
CA GLN A 26 -11.57 -6.79 -26.26
C GLN A 26 -10.26 -7.23 -25.59
N LEU A 27 -9.46 -8.06 -26.27
CA LEU A 27 -8.15 -8.47 -25.77
C LEU A 27 -7.17 -7.29 -25.66
N ASN A 28 -7.19 -6.40 -26.64
CA ASN A 28 -6.37 -5.19 -26.61
C ASN A 28 -6.78 -4.27 -25.45
N GLU A 29 -8.09 -4.07 -25.21
CA GLU A 29 -8.60 -3.29 -24.06
C GLU A 29 -8.18 -3.91 -22.71
N LEU A 30 -8.17 -5.24 -22.61
CA LEU A 30 -7.71 -5.95 -21.40
C LEU A 30 -6.19 -5.85 -21.20
N LEU A 31 -5.43 -5.80 -22.30
CA LEU A 31 -3.97 -5.73 -22.30
C LEU A 31 -3.46 -4.29 -22.19
N GLU A 32 -4.27 -3.31 -22.57
CA GLU A 32 -3.94 -1.92 -22.35
C GLU A 32 -3.71 -1.70 -20.85
N PRO A 33 -2.51 -1.22 -20.47
CA PRO A 33 -2.24 -0.94 -19.08
C PRO A 33 -3.23 0.14 -18.63
N LYS A 34 -4.23 -0.23 -17.84
CA LYS A 34 -5.21 0.71 -17.23
C LYS A 34 -4.55 1.87 -16.47
N ASN A 35 -3.22 1.82 -16.36
CA ASN A 35 -2.33 2.83 -15.81
C ASN A 35 -1.10 3.03 -16.73
N ALA A 36 -1.29 3.22 -18.04
CA ALA A 36 -0.24 3.74 -18.90
C ALA A 36 0.13 5.13 -18.36
N GLY A 37 1.08 5.10 -17.43
CA GLY A 37 1.82 6.19 -16.88
C GLY A 37 1.19 7.58 -17.02
N ARG A 38 0.25 7.96 -16.16
CA ARG A 38 0.29 9.35 -15.72
C ARG A 38 1.65 9.50 -15.04
N SER A 39 2.61 10.09 -15.74
CA SER A 39 3.87 10.45 -15.14
C SER A 39 3.49 11.32 -13.95
N PHE A 40 3.76 10.83 -12.75
CA PHE A 40 3.42 11.55 -11.54
C PHE A 40 4.27 12.82 -11.55
N ASN A 41 3.62 13.97 -11.69
CA ASN A 41 4.29 15.24 -11.68
C ASN A 41 4.50 15.69 -10.22
N TRP A 42 5.73 15.74 -9.79
CA TRP A 42 6.09 16.17 -8.44
C TRP A 42 5.77 17.65 -8.19
N ASP A 43 5.81 18.50 -9.22
CA ASP A 43 5.51 19.92 -9.06
C ASP A 43 4.05 20.19 -8.68
N ASP A 44 3.13 19.26 -8.98
CA ASP A 44 1.72 19.40 -8.60
C ASP A 44 1.48 19.22 -7.10
N ILE A 45 2.43 18.60 -6.39
CA ILE A 45 2.29 18.27 -4.96
C ILE A 45 3.31 18.98 -4.07
N VAL A 46 4.05 19.95 -4.58
CA VAL A 46 5.02 20.73 -3.81
C VAL A 46 4.71 22.21 -3.85
N ARG A 47 5.01 22.91 -2.75
CA ARG A 47 5.07 24.35 -2.68
C ARG A 47 6.50 24.77 -2.41
N LYS A 48 6.96 25.79 -3.12
CA LYS A 48 8.32 26.29 -3.05
C LYS A 48 8.34 27.71 -2.51
N ASP A 49 9.44 28.07 -1.84
CA ASP A 49 9.73 29.43 -1.46
C ASP A 49 10.22 30.28 -2.66
N ASP A 50 10.48 31.56 -2.43
CA ASP A 50 10.98 32.49 -3.47
C ASP A 50 12.36 32.08 -4.01
N ASN A 51 13.12 31.24 -3.31
CA ASN A 51 14.41 30.71 -3.69
C ASN A 51 14.31 29.37 -4.44
N GLY A 52 13.08 28.84 -4.60
CA GLY A 52 12.83 27.57 -5.27
C GLY A 52 12.98 26.33 -4.37
N ASN A 53 13.22 26.50 -3.06
CA ASN A 53 13.28 25.39 -2.13
C ASN A 53 11.87 24.90 -1.80
N VAL A 54 11.69 23.57 -1.70
CA VAL A 54 10.41 22.99 -1.31
C VAL A 54 10.20 23.18 0.18
N ILE A 55 9.09 23.83 0.55
CA ILE A 55 8.71 24.10 1.95
C ILE A 55 7.55 23.24 2.43
N GLU A 56 6.61 22.91 1.53
CA GLU A 56 5.48 22.06 1.85
C GLU A 56 5.28 21.01 0.74
N MET A 57 4.73 19.87 1.13
CA MET A 57 4.38 18.80 0.21
C MET A 57 2.99 18.24 0.53
N GLN A 58 2.20 17.98 -0.49
CA GLN A 58 0.89 17.36 -0.35
C GLN A 58 1.02 15.85 -0.22
N CYS A 59 0.44 15.29 0.83
CA CYS A 59 0.37 13.84 0.99
C CYS A 59 -0.52 13.21 -0.08
N ALA A 60 0.02 12.30 -0.88
CA ALA A 60 -0.71 11.66 -1.98
C ALA A 60 -1.90 10.79 -1.54
N LEU A 61 -1.98 10.40 -0.27
CA LEU A 61 -3.09 9.61 0.27
C LEU A 61 -4.22 10.50 0.83
N SER A 62 -3.86 11.53 1.59
CA SER A 62 -4.85 12.37 2.29
C SER A 62 -5.17 13.68 1.56
N GLY A 63 -4.33 14.12 0.63
CA GLY A 63 -4.44 15.44 0.01
C GLY A 63 -4.06 16.62 0.94
N VAL A 64 -3.62 16.34 2.16
CA VAL A 64 -3.27 17.38 3.14
C VAL A 64 -1.87 17.90 2.86
N TRP A 65 -1.69 19.22 2.93
CA TRP A 65 -0.40 19.89 2.84
C TRP A 65 0.32 19.83 4.19
N LEU A 66 1.57 19.39 4.18
CA LEU A 66 2.41 19.19 5.35
C LEU A 66 3.80 19.78 5.10
N PRO A 67 4.55 20.19 6.13
CA PRO A 67 5.95 20.56 5.97
C PRO A 67 6.73 19.48 5.24
N ALA A 68 7.56 19.89 4.29
CA ALA A 68 8.34 18.96 3.47
C ALA A 68 9.63 18.55 4.20
N ASP A 69 9.52 17.69 5.20
CA ASP A 69 10.62 17.21 6.02
C ASP A 69 10.50 15.72 6.35
N SER A 70 11.56 15.15 6.90
CA SER A 70 11.61 13.75 7.31
C SER A 70 10.80 13.44 8.57
N LEU A 71 10.27 14.46 9.29
CA LEU A 71 9.34 14.25 10.39
C LEU A 71 7.96 13.82 9.86
N HIS A 72 7.49 14.47 8.79
CA HIS A 72 6.17 14.23 8.20
C HIS A 72 6.16 13.15 7.13
N PHE A 73 7.25 13.01 6.36
CA PHE A 73 7.33 12.10 5.22
C PHE A 73 8.41 11.03 5.41
N TYR A 74 8.25 9.91 4.72
CA TYR A 74 9.31 8.90 4.67
C TYR A 74 10.42 9.33 3.72
N ALA A 75 11.66 8.98 4.09
CA ALA A 75 12.79 9.09 3.16
C ALA A 75 12.62 8.13 1.98
N SER A 76 12.93 8.61 0.78
CA SER A 76 12.90 7.80 -0.43
C SER A 76 14.13 6.88 -0.49
N ARG A 77 13.90 5.61 -0.85
CA ARG A 77 14.96 4.60 -1.01
C ARG A 77 15.27 4.29 -2.48
N ASP A 78 14.39 4.68 -3.39
CA ASP A 78 14.47 4.38 -4.82
C ASP A 78 15.04 5.53 -5.65
N GLY A 79 15.54 6.57 -4.99
CA GLY A 79 16.12 7.76 -5.63
C GLY A 79 15.07 8.66 -6.33
N LYS A 80 13.78 8.38 -6.14
CA LYS A 80 12.69 9.19 -6.66
C LYS A 80 12.03 9.94 -5.52
N GLY A 81 11.84 11.25 -5.68
CA GLY A 81 11.25 12.05 -4.63
C GLY A 81 11.56 13.53 -4.76
N VAL A 82 11.29 14.26 -3.71
CA VAL A 82 11.55 15.69 -3.57
C VAL A 82 12.51 15.89 -2.41
N VAL A 83 13.50 16.75 -2.59
CA VAL A 83 14.40 17.14 -1.49
C VAL A 83 13.63 18.06 -0.55
N GLY A 84 13.49 17.63 0.70
CA GLY A 84 12.81 18.39 1.74
C GLY A 84 13.66 19.50 2.35
N THR A 85 13.06 20.22 3.30
CA THR A 85 13.71 21.33 4.03
C THR A 85 14.92 20.89 4.85
N ASP A 86 14.97 19.62 5.22
CA ASP A 86 16.08 18.97 5.96
C ASP A 86 17.12 18.31 5.05
N GLY A 87 17.01 18.52 3.73
CA GLY A 87 17.91 17.93 2.73
C GLY A 87 17.68 16.44 2.44
N VAL A 88 16.66 15.84 3.04
CA VAL A 88 16.30 14.43 2.82
C VAL A 88 15.43 14.30 1.58
N LEU A 89 15.70 13.28 0.75
CA LEU A 89 14.83 12.93 -0.37
C LEU A 89 13.57 12.24 0.15
N LEU A 90 12.40 12.85 -0.06
CA LEU A 90 11.12 12.45 0.54
C LEU A 90 10.23 11.70 -0.44
N GLN A 91 9.46 10.73 0.08
CA GLN A 91 8.39 10.05 -0.64
C GLN A 91 7.12 10.91 -0.64
N LYS A 92 6.21 10.66 -1.60
CA LYS A 92 4.93 11.38 -1.74
C LYS A 92 3.87 11.04 -0.70
N VAL A 93 4.13 10.08 0.18
CA VAL A 93 3.19 9.60 1.20
C VAL A 93 3.70 10.01 2.57
N SER A 94 2.86 10.71 3.34
CA SER A 94 3.19 11.08 4.71
C SER A 94 3.12 9.87 5.66
N LYS A 95 3.89 9.92 6.74
CA LYS A 95 3.90 8.89 7.79
C LYS A 95 2.51 8.70 8.40
N GLN A 96 1.83 9.80 8.71
CA GLN A 96 0.46 9.76 9.26
C GLN A 96 -0.53 9.17 8.25
N GLY A 97 -0.47 9.56 6.97
CA GLY A 97 -1.33 8.99 5.92
C GLY A 97 -1.12 7.50 5.72
N GLU A 98 0.13 7.04 5.73
CA GLU A 98 0.44 5.61 5.65
C GLU A 98 -0.04 4.85 6.88
N ASN A 99 0.09 5.43 8.09
CA ASN A 99 -0.41 4.81 9.31
C ASN A 99 -1.95 4.70 9.31
N ALA A 100 -2.67 5.74 8.88
CA ALA A 100 -4.12 5.70 8.71
C ALA A 100 -4.54 4.59 7.73
N ARG A 101 -3.85 4.49 6.58
CA ARG A 101 -4.08 3.42 5.60
C ARG A 101 -3.85 2.04 6.19
N LYS A 102 -2.75 1.83 6.93
CA LYS A 102 -2.44 0.55 7.58
C LYS A 102 -3.45 0.19 8.66
N ALA A 103 -3.87 1.16 9.48
CA ALA A 103 -4.89 0.94 10.51
C ALA A 103 -6.21 0.49 9.88
N TYR A 104 -6.67 1.19 8.82
CA TYR A 104 -7.84 0.78 8.07
C TYR A 104 -7.70 -0.64 7.50
N GLN A 105 -6.57 -0.96 6.84
CA GLN A 105 -6.34 -2.29 6.25
C GLN A 105 -6.37 -3.39 7.31
N LYS A 106 -5.81 -3.12 8.50
CA LYS A 106 -5.85 -4.06 9.63
C LYS A 106 -7.28 -4.29 10.11
N ALA A 107 -8.04 -3.21 10.30
CA ALA A 107 -9.44 -3.28 10.73
C ALA A 107 -10.32 -3.99 9.68
N TYR A 108 -10.15 -3.65 8.40
CA TYR A 108 -10.84 -4.30 7.30
C TYR A 108 -10.58 -5.81 7.24
N ASN A 109 -9.32 -6.23 7.35
CA ASN A 109 -8.97 -7.65 7.35
C ASN A 109 -9.56 -8.38 8.56
N ALA A 110 -9.55 -7.76 9.74
CA ALA A 110 -10.18 -8.34 10.93
C ALA A 110 -11.69 -8.50 10.75
N SER A 111 -12.39 -7.48 10.26
CA SER A 111 -13.82 -7.54 9.96
C SER A 111 -14.14 -8.58 8.88
N LYS A 112 -13.33 -8.66 7.84
CA LYS A 112 -13.48 -9.67 6.79
C LYS A 112 -13.37 -11.09 7.35
N ASN A 113 -12.39 -11.36 8.22
CA ASN A 113 -12.20 -12.67 8.83
C ASN A 113 -13.40 -13.02 9.73
N ALA A 114 -13.86 -12.08 10.56
CA ALA A 114 -15.03 -12.27 11.41
C ALA A 114 -16.29 -12.58 10.59
N LEU A 115 -16.53 -11.85 9.50
CA LEU A 115 -17.67 -12.13 8.60
C LEU A 115 -17.55 -13.50 7.93
N MET A 116 -16.34 -13.94 7.58
CA MET A 116 -16.13 -15.30 7.04
C MET A 116 -16.42 -16.38 8.08
N ASP A 117 -16.02 -16.18 9.34
CA ASP A 117 -16.33 -17.10 10.44
C ASP A 117 -17.84 -17.15 10.69
N ASP A 118 -18.54 -16.01 10.68
CA ASP A 118 -19.99 -15.93 10.82
C ASP A 118 -20.72 -16.69 9.71
N VAL A 119 -20.25 -16.61 8.47
CA VAL A 119 -20.79 -17.38 7.34
C VAL A 119 -20.56 -18.87 7.54
N LEU A 120 -19.35 -19.28 7.93
CA LEU A 120 -19.01 -20.68 8.17
C LEU A 120 -19.84 -21.31 9.31
N ASN A 121 -20.15 -20.50 10.33
CA ASN A 121 -20.98 -20.92 11.47
C ASN A 121 -22.50 -20.81 11.18
N GLY A 122 -22.89 -20.36 9.98
CA GLY A 122 -24.30 -20.22 9.59
C GLY A 122 -25.04 -19.08 10.28
N VAL A 123 -24.30 -18.10 10.85
CA VAL A 123 -24.87 -16.92 11.54
C VAL A 123 -25.43 -15.91 10.54
N ILE A 124 -24.74 -15.74 9.42
CA ILE A 124 -25.14 -14.83 8.32
C ILE A 124 -25.04 -15.55 6.98
N SER A 125 -25.78 -15.06 5.98
CA SER A 125 -25.68 -15.53 4.59
C SER A 125 -24.44 -14.96 3.89
N ASN A 126 -24.01 -15.61 2.81
CA ASN A 126 -22.95 -15.07 1.93
C ASN A 126 -23.30 -13.70 1.35
N GLU A 127 -24.58 -13.47 1.05
CA GLU A 127 -25.05 -12.19 0.48
C GLU A 127 -24.97 -11.06 1.51
N GLU A 128 -25.37 -11.33 2.75
CA GLU A 128 -25.24 -10.37 3.85
C GLU A 128 -23.77 -10.05 4.17
N ALA A 129 -22.89 -11.06 4.16
CA ALA A 129 -21.46 -10.87 4.35
C ALA A 129 -20.87 -9.99 3.24
N LYS A 130 -21.26 -10.21 1.99
CA LYS A 130 -20.83 -9.41 0.85
C LYS A 130 -21.30 -7.96 0.97
N ALA A 131 -22.56 -7.71 1.32
CA ALA A 131 -23.09 -6.36 1.52
C ALA A 131 -22.32 -5.60 2.60
N LYS A 132 -22.05 -6.25 3.75
CA LYS A 132 -21.25 -5.66 4.83
C LYS A 132 -19.81 -5.36 4.42
N LEU A 133 -19.18 -6.20 3.58
CA LEU A 133 -17.84 -5.94 3.05
C LEU A 133 -17.83 -4.78 2.06
N GLU A 134 -18.86 -4.62 1.25
CA GLU A 134 -19.02 -3.48 0.33
C GLU A 134 -19.17 -2.18 1.13
N GLU A 135 -19.95 -2.17 2.21
CA GLU A 135 -20.10 -1.02 3.11
C GLU A 135 -18.75 -0.65 3.78
N LEU A 136 -18.01 -1.63 4.29
CA LEU A 136 -16.68 -1.41 4.84
C LEU A 136 -15.70 -0.84 3.79
N ASN A 137 -15.76 -1.32 2.55
CA ASN A 137 -14.94 -0.78 1.47
C ASN A 137 -15.30 0.66 1.12
N ALA A 138 -16.59 0.99 1.15
CA ALA A 138 -17.07 2.35 0.85
C ALA A 138 -16.62 3.38 1.92
N SER A 139 -16.43 2.97 3.17
CA SER A 139 -15.99 3.87 4.24
C SER A 139 -14.56 4.36 4.05
N GLY A 140 -13.67 3.52 3.50
CA GLY A 140 -12.27 3.87 3.25
C GLY A 140 -11.45 4.23 4.49
N PRO A 141 -10.16 4.60 4.32
CA PRO A 141 -9.32 5.06 5.42
C PRO A 141 -9.73 6.47 5.91
N ASP A 142 -9.73 6.66 7.23
CA ASP A 142 -9.91 7.99 7.81
C ASP A 142 -8.61 8.78 7.79
N TYR A 143 -8.54 9.77 6.90
CA TYR A 143 -7.40 10.67 6.78
C TYR A 143 -7.55 11.98 7.57
N SER A 144 -8.62 12.17 8.35
CA SER A 144 -8.81 13.36 9.19
C SER A 144 -7.73 13.51 10.27
N VAL A 145 -7.07 12.39 10.61
CA VAL A 145 -5.95 12.33 11.56
C VAL A 145 -4.65 12.92 11.01
N VAL A 146 -4.56 13.13 9.67
CA VAL A 146 -3.37 13.70 9.03
C VAL A 146 -3.38 15.20 9.21
N LYS A 147 -2.47 15.71 10.05
CA LYS A 147 -2.35 17.14 10.38
C LYS A 147 -0.88 17.54 10.40
N PRO A 148 -0.54 18.82 10.12
CA PRO A 148 0.78 19.34 10.38
C PRO A 148 1.10 19.14 11.88
N LEU A 149 2.26 18.59 12.18
CA LEU A 149 2.74 18.52 13.55
C LEU A 149 3.21 19.93 13.91
N THR A 150 2.46 20.62 14.74
CA THR A 150 2.93 21.85 15.39
C THR A 150 4.02 21.42 16.37
N GLY A 151 5.19 22.09 16.34
CA GLY A 151 6.39 21.70 17.07
C GLY A 151 6.33 21.69 18.60
N GLU A 152 5.15 21.52 19.19
CA GLU A 152 4.97 21.14 20.57
C GLU A 152 5.10 19.61 20.64
N THR A 153 6.16 19.19 21.24
CA THR A 153 6.58 17.83 21.55
C THR A 153 5.41 17.02 22.12
N SER A 154 4.66 16.36 21.27
CA SER A 154 3.80 15.28 21.72
C SER A 154 4.66 14.05 21.94
N THR A 155 5.34 14.02 23.08
CA THR A 155 5.78 12.80 23.72
C THR A 155 4.53 12.10 24.24
N GLU A 156 3.74 11.54 23.35
CA GLU A 156 2.70 10.61 23.76
C GLU A 156 2.60 9.49 22.72
N THR A 157 3.00 8.36 23.24
CA THR A 157 2.59 7.02 22.81
C THR A 157 3.28 6.44 21.58
N GLU A 158 4.60 6.19 21.71
CA GLU A 158 5.03 4.84 21.35
C GLU A 158 4.47 3.88 22.42
N ALA A 159 3.21 3.51 22.26
CA ALA A 159 2.71 2.31 22.89
C ALA A 159 3.42 1.16 22.17
N GLU A 160 4.51 0.72 22.76
CA GLU A 160 5.11 -0.57 22.53
C GLU A 160 4.00 -1.64 22.60
N ALA A 161 3.47 -2.01 21.44
CA ALA A 161 2.86 -3.30 21.29
C ALA A 161 4.02 -4.30 21.26
N GLU A 162 4.51 -4.63 22.44
CA GLU A 162 5.37 -5.78 22.69
C GLU A 162 4.55 -7.01 22.29
N VAL A 163 4.66 -7.37 21.01
CA VAL A 163 4.18 -8.63 20.51
C VAL A 163 5.18 -9.66 21.02
N GLU A 164 4.82 -10.31 22.14
CA GLU A 164 5.50 -11.51 22.59
C GLU A 164 5.60 -12.49 21.41
N ALA A 165 6.80 -12.60 20.88
CA ALA A 165 7.13 -13.60 19.89
C ALA A 165 7.00 -14.99 20.54
N PRO A 166 6.27 -15.95 19.95
CA PRO A 166 6.21 -17.29 20.49
C PRO A 166 7.61 -17.89 20.49
N LYS A 167 8.11 -18.22 21.68
CA LYS A 167 9.37 -18.92 21.91
C LYS A 167 9.36 -20.21 21.09
N LYS A 168 10.12 -20.22 19.99
CA LYS A 168 10.43 -21.45 19.24
C LYS A 168 11.11 -22.44 20.19
N GLY A 169 10.40 -23.50 20.56
CA GLY A 169 10.92 -24.59 21.35
C GLY A 169 12.15 -25.18 20.68
N LYS A 170 13.28 -25.14 21.38
CA LYS A 170 14.50 -25.86 21.04
C LYS A 170 14.17 -27.36 21.02
N LYS A 171 14.05 -27.96 19.83
CA LYS A 171 14.12 -29.40 19.65
C LYS A 171 15.50 -29.86 20.10
N GLY A 172 15.56 -30.55 21.23
CA GLY A 172 16.75 -31.20 21.73
C GLY A 172 17.28 -32.21 20.71
N LYS A 173 18.53 -32.02 20.29
CA LYS A 173 19.32 -33.03 19.60
C LYS A 173 19.56 -34.17 20.59
N LYS A 174 18.87 -35.32 20.37
CA LYS A 174 19.19 -36.58 21.03
C LYS A 174 20.50 -37.08 20.45
N ALA A 175 21.53 -37.07 21.26
CA ALA A 175 22.82 -37.68 20.92
C ALA A 175 22.59 -39.20 20.78
N LEU A 176 22.96 -39.78 19.65
CA LEU A 176 23.10 -41.19 19.42
C LEU A 176 24.49 -41.59 19.96
N GLU A 177 24.50 -42.36 21.02
CA GLU A 177 25.69 -43.07 21.48
C GLU A 177 26.06 -44.18 20.47
N PRO A 178 27.36 -44.38 20.17
CA PRO A 178 27.79 -45.50 19.35
C PRO A 178 27.79 -46.81 20.17
N SER A 179 26.94 -47.76 19.76
CA SER A 179 26.98 -49.14 20.24
C SER A 179 28.20 -49.84 19.67
N ALA A 180 29.09 -50.24 20.55
CA ALA A 180 30.14 -51.21 20.26
C ALA A 180 29.55 -52.63 20.18
N TYR A 181 29.71 -53.31 19.04
CA TYR A 181 30.06 -54.72 18.86
C TYR A 181 30.48 -54.96 17.42
#